data_2c4d581a1bfa91ee01a0b8c4345968e9
#
_entry.id   2c4d581a1bfa91ee01a0b8c4345968e9
#
_cell.length_a   1.000
_cell.length_b   1.000
_cell.length_c   1.000
_cell.angle_alpha   90.00
_cell.angle_beta   90.00
_cell.angle_gamma   90.00
#
_symmetry.space_group_name_H-M   'P 1'
#
loop_
_entity.id
_entity.type
_entity.pdbx_description
1 polymer ?
#
loop_
_entity_poly.entity_id
_entity_poly.type
_entity_poly.pdbx_seq_one_letter_code
_entity_poly.pdbx_strand_id
1 'polypeptide(L)'
;MVSWPTHTQLRLEDMNSAVVLAGIPTNFPIAGPMSYVLEILSTTLNFTYKQVVPPDVSWGVRSPNGTWSGMVRQVLEKEVDMALGPFQVIESRNQVIDFSTPFFFDTLSFMVARGSDKIDPWGFLMPFNPNVWGAFFLCLLAICLAHFACDLTQNPPTNLAHRFGSVVMDYIRPPMNQAIRKKVTKNWHRPLLGSWTILALLLNFSYEGNLRSLMALRYIPHPIQTVRDAIEATNRKLIIEHRTSFTDILGRIPSGDLRNLDDQGKAGRYVDLKMRDFMSYYPLVRDKGSIQIFDVTTSLLYFSEYFSMTGRCDFYIAKEKFIPTMYAMVNQKNSPLTPAINARIRRIVESGLYNYWVFRNSNNITACANPPMTIVLMDPIGIGSIWGLAVIWTAGMTVAAIAFTGEMAVAWLNRDSRSEDTK
;
A
#
# COMPACT_ATOMS: atom_id res chain seq x y z
N MET A 1 -13.32 -19.73 -28.78
CA MET A 1 -12.23 -19.83 -27.80
C MET A 1 -11.93 -18.43 -27.30
N VAL A 2 -12.22 -18.10 -26.06
CA VAL A 2 -11.90 -16.79 -25.47
C VAL A 2 -10.59 -16.92 -24.75
N SER A 3 -9.70 -16.02 -24.97
CA SER A 3 -8.40 -15.95 -24.35
C SER A 3 -8.37 -14.83 -23.33
N TRP A 4 -7.68 -15.06 -22.24
CA TRP A 4 -7.50 -14.09 -21.17
C TRP A 4 -6.58 -12.94 -21.59
N PRO A 5 -6.86 -11.67 -21.22
CA PRO A 5 -6.07 -10.51 -21.70
C PRO A 5 -4.60 -10.55 -21.30
N THR A 6 -4.27 -11.17 -20.15
CA THR A 6 -2.89 -11.26 -19.66
C THR A 6 -2.08 -12.38 -20.28
N HIS A 7 -2.72 -13.44 -20.74
CA HIS A 7 -2.08 -14.57 -21.40
C HIS A 7 -2.31 -14.59 -22.91
N THR A 8 -3.28 -13.81 -23.39
CA THR A 8 -3.58 -13.57 -24.79
C THR A 8 -4.06 -12.13 -24.95
N GLN A 9 -3.28 -11.29 -25.60
CA GLN A 9 -3.72 -9.93 -25.93
C GLN A 9 -4.75 -10.00 -27.06
N LEU A 10 -6.02 -9.83 -26.70
CA LEU A 10 -7.05 -9.44 -27.67
C LEU A 10 -6.97 -7.91 -27.77
N ARG A 11 -6.81 -7.36 -28.98
CA ARG A 11 -7.02 -5.94 -29.17
C ARG A 11 -8.46 -5.60 -28.81
N LEU A 12 -8.65 -4.63 -27.91
CA LEU A 12 -9.99 -4.20 -27.44
C LEU A 12 -10.92 -3.78 -28.61
N GLU A 13 -10.36 -3.30 -29.70
CA GLU A 13 -11.08 -2.96 -30.93
C GLU A 13 -11.70 -4.18 -31.59
N ASP A 14 -11.01 -5.31 -31.58
CA ASP A 14 -11.50 -6.57 -32.13
C ASP A 14 -12.56 -7.23 -31.25
N MET A 15 -12.52 -7.02 -29.95
CA MET A 15 -13.55 -7.53 -29.03
C MET A 15 -14.90 -6.84 -29.16
N ASN A 16 -14.93 -5.56 -29.47
CA ASN A 16 -16.19 -4.85 -29.74
C ASN A 16 -16.88 -5.35 -31.01
N SER A 17 -16.11 -5.72 -32.01
CA SER A 17 -16.63 -6.34 -33.22
C SER A 17 -17.08 -7.79 -32.98
N ALA A 18 -16.43 -8.51 -32.07
CA ALA A 18 -16.77 -9.90 -31.72
C ALA A 18 -18.06 -10.04 -30.90
N VAL A 19 -18.35 -9.06 -30.05
CA VAL A 19 -19.58 -9.04 -29.25
C VAL A 19 -20.83 -8.81 -30.12
N VAL A 20 -20.69 -8.11 -31.25
CA VAL A 20 -21.76 -7.91 -32.23
C VAL A 20 -22.01 -9.17 -33.04
N LEU A 21 -21.02 -10.06 -33.16
CA LEU A 21 -21.05 -11.30 -33.95
C LEU A 21 -21.23 -12.56 -33.09
N ALA A 22 -21.86 -12.46 -31.93
CA ALA A 22 -22.14 -13.61 -31.07
C ALA A 22 -22.81 -14.74 -31.83
N GLY A 23 -22.12 -15.87 -31.99
CA GLY A 23 -22.57 -17.06 -32.70
C GLY A 23 -21.97 -17.27 -34.11
N ILE A 24 -21.12 -16.37 -34.62
CA ILE A 24 -20.41 -16.55 -35.89
C ILE A 24 -18.95 -16.97 -35.62
N PRO A 25 -18.46 -18.03 -36.27
CA PRO A 25 -17.05 -18.44 -36.15
C PRO A 25 -16.16 -17.39 -36.82
N THR A 26 -15.28 -16.84 -36.03
CA THR A 26 -14.37 -15.80 -36.47
C THR A 26 -12.93 -16.22 -36.24
N ASN A 27 -12.06 -16.08 -37.24
CA ASN A 27 -10.62 -16.22 -37.10
C ASN A 27 -10.07 -14.91 -36.51
N PHE A 28 -10.12 -14.78 -35.16
CA PHE A 28 -9.45 -13.67 -34.53
C PHE A 28 -7.96 -13.98 -34.37
N PRO A 29 -7.09 -12.98 -34.57
CA PRO A 29 -5.70 -13.14 -34.20
C PRO A 29 -5.58 -13.25 -32.68
N ILE A 30 -5.26 -14.45 -32.22
CA ILE A 30 -4.91 -14.65 -30.79
C ILE A 30 -3.47 -14.19 -30.62
N ALA A 31 -3.23 -13.21 -29.78
CA ALA A 31 -1.89 -12.79 -29.39
C ALA A 31 -1.57 -13.22 -27.94
N GLY A 32 -0.30 -13.33 -27.62
CA GLY A 32 0.18 -13.67 -26.28
C GLY A 32 0.57 -15.13 -26.09
N PRO A 33 0.95 -15.55 -24.88
CA PRO A 33 1.54 -16.86 -24.60
C PRO A 33 0.72 -18.04 -25.07
N MET A 34 -0.62 -17.97 -24.96
CA MET A 34 -1.49 -19.05 -25.38
C MET A 34 -1.59 -19.22 -26.90
N SER A 35 -1.30 -18.17 -27.68
CA SER A 35 -1.22 -18.31 -29.15
C SER A 35 -0.08 -19.22 -29.58
N TYR A 36 1.09 -19.09 -28.94
CA TYR A 36 2.23 -19.97 -29.19
C TYR A 36 1.95 -21.41 -28.77
N VAL A 37 1.25 -21.61 -27.64
CA VAL A 37 0.83 -22.94 -27.22
C VAL A 37 -0.08 -23.57 -28.28
N LEU A 38 -1.09 -22.84 -28.77
CA LEU A 38 -2.01 -23.33 -29.77
C LEU A 38 -1.31 -23.62 -31.12
N GLU A 39 -0.39 -22.76 -31.52
CA GLU A 39 0.42 -22.95 -32.73
C GLU A 39 1.27 -24.23 -32.67
N ILE A 40 1.95 -24.45 -31.54
CA ILE A 40 2.73 -25.69 -31.33
C ILE A 40 1.80 -26.91 -31.33
N LEU A 41 0.65 -26.86 -30.66
CA LEU A 41 -0.29 -27.96 -30.63
C LEU A 41 -0.83 -28.27 -32.04
N SER A 42 -1.28 -27.27 -32.78
CA SER A 42 -1.85 -27.44 -34.12
C SER A 42 -0.84 -27.99 -35.12
N THR A 43 0.41 -27.49 -35.08
CA THR A 43 1.48 -27.95 -35.98
C THR A 43 1.97 -29.36 -35.61
N THR A 44 2.18 -29.65 -34.34
CA THR A 44 2.75 -30.93 -33.90
C THR A 44 1.76 -32.08 -33.87
N LEU A 45 0.47 -31.79 -33.72
CA LEU A 45 -0.61 -32.78 -33.77
C LEU A 45 -1.40 -32.77 -35.08
N ASN A 46 -0.96 -31.93 -36.04
CA ASN A 46 -1.49 -31.81 -37.41
C ASN A 46 -3.03 -31.66 -37.44
N PHE A 47 -3.56 -30.68 -36.68
CA PHE A 47 -4.97 -30.33 -36.73
C PHE A 47 -5.19 -28.87 -37.10
N THR A 48 -6.33 -28.62 -37.72
CA THR A 48 -6.84 -27.26 -37.96
C THR A 48 -7.87 -26.92 -36.87
N TYR A 49 -8.02 -25.66 -36.54
CA TYR A 49 -8.94 -25.23 -35.47
C TYR A 49 -9.81 -24.05 -35.91
N LYS A 50 -10.96 -23.97 -35.28
CA LYS A 50 -11.90 -22.87 -35.43
C LYS A 50 -12.16 -22.29 -34.04
N GLN A 51 -12.10 -20.97 -33.95
CA GLN A 51 -12.29 -20.28 -32.68
C GLN A 51 -13.76 -19.93 -32.42
N VAL A 52 -14.25 -20.14 -31.23
CA VAL A 52 -15.60 -19.78 -30.80
C VAL A 52 -15.51 -19.01 -29.49
N VAL A 53 -16.20 -17.89 -29.40
CA VAL A 53 -16.24 -17.05 -28.20
C VAL A 53 -17.53 -17.34 -27.44
N PRO A 54 -17.49 -17.64 -26.13
CA PRO A 54 -18.69 -17.82 -25.33
C PRO A 54 -19.48 -16.52 -25.21
N PRO A 55 -20.84 -16.56 -25.29
CA PRO A 55 -21.67 -15.36 -25.27
C PRO A 55 -21.52 -14.51 -24.00
N ASP A 56 -21.25 -15.16 -22.85
CA ASP A 56 -21.12 -14.54 -21.53
C ASP A 56 -19.68 -14.14 -21.18
N VAL A 57 -18.73 -14.36 -22.09
CA VAL A 57 -17.31 -13.99 -21.95
C VAL A 57 -16.78 -14.36 -20.55
N SER A 58 -17.10 -15.57 -20.08
CA SER A 58 -16.67 -16.04 -18.76
C SER A 58 -15.92 -17.37 -18.82
N TRP A 59 -15.08 -17.63 -17.83
CA TRP A 59 -14.35 -18.89 -17.67
C TRP A 59 -15.30 -20.08 -17.50
N GLY A 60 -16.31 -19.89 -16.66
CA GLY A 60 -17.30 -20.89 -16.28
C GLY A 60 -17.27 -21.22 -14.81
N VAL A 61 -18.42 -21.00 -14.19
CA VAL A 61 -18.73 -21.38 -12.81
C VAL A 61 -20.01 -22.19 -12.77
N ARG A 62 -20.16 -23.01 -11.73
CA ARG A 62 -21.38 -23.74 -11.46
C ARG A 62 -22.39 -22.83 -10.80
N SER A 63 -23.56 -22.67 -11.42
CA SER A 63 -24.69 -21.95 -10.85
C SER A 63 -25.34 -22.75 -9.73
N PRO A 64 -26.11 -22.13 -8.81
CA PRO A 64 -26.82 -22.86 -7.74
C PRO A 64 -27.78 -23.92 -8.23
N ASN A 65 -28.33 -23.79 -9.45
CA ASN A 65 -29.18 -24.75 -10.11
C ASN A 65 -28.42 -25.92 -10.75
N GLY A 66 -27.09 -26.00 -10.59
CA GLY A 66 -26.25 -27.07 -11.10
C GLY A 66 -25.75 -26.88 -12.54
N THR A 67 -26.22 -25.87 -13.27
CA THR A 67 -25.75 -25.55 -14.64
C THR A 67 -24.41 -24.86 -14.65
N TRP A 68 -23.63 -25.06 -15.70
CA TRP A 68 -22.35 -24.35 -15.90
C TRP A 68 -22.54 -23.17 -16.84
N SER A 69 -21.66 -22.16 -16.67
CA SER A 69 -21.58 -20.99 -17.55
C SER A 69 -20.29 -21.01 -18.37
N GLY A 70 -20.12 -20.06 -19.30
CA GLY A 70 -18.86 -19.75 -19.96
C GLY A 70 -18.28 -20.87 -20.82
N MET A 71 -16.96 -20.84 -20.93
CA MET A 71 -16.19 -21.82 -21.72
C MET A 71 -16.33 -23.24 -21.18
N VAL A 72 -16.43 -23.41 -19.86
CA VAL A 72 -16.64 -24.74 -19.25
C VAL A 72 -17.98 -25.36 -19.73
N ARG A 73 -19.05 -24.56 -19.83
CA ARG A 73 -20.34 -25.02 -20.38
C ARG A 73 -20.16 -25.49 -21.81
N GLN A 74 -19.51 -24.74 -22.65
CA GLN A 74 -19.34 -25.09 -24.07
C GLN A 74 -18.57 -26.40 -24.25
N VAL A 75 -17.53 -26.64 -23.42
CA VAL A 75 -16.81 -27.92 -23.45
C VAL A 75 -17.69 -29.07 -22.93
N LEU A 76 -18.43 -28.84 -21.85
CA LEU A 76 -19.34 -29.85 -21.27
C LEU A 76 -20.47 -30.25 -22.23
N GLU A 77 -21.07 -29.27 -22.91
CA GLU A 77 -22.13 -29.49 -23.91
C GLU A 77 -21.59 -29.97 -25.26
N LYS A 78 -20.26 -30.15 -25.39
CA LYS A 78 -19.57 -30.59 -26.60
C LYS A 78 -19.72 -29.63 -27.78
N GLU A 79 -20.03 -28.37 -27.53
CA GLU A 79 -20.01 -27.31 -28.55
C GLU A 79 -18.60 -27.07 -29.08
N VAL A 80 -17.58 -27.26 -28.22
CA VAL A 80 -16.17 -27.15 -28.53
C VAL A 80 -15.38 -28.33 -27.98
N ASP A 81 -14.27 -28.70 -28.62
CA ASP A 81 -13.42 -29.83 -28.21
C ASP A 81 -12.50 -29.45 -27.04
N MET A 82 -12.01 -28.23 -27.02
CA MET A 82 -11.12 -27.72 -25.97
C MET A 82 -11.34 -26.24 -25.72
N ALA A 83 -11.05 -25.79 -24.49
CA ALA A 83 -10.98 -24.38 -24.15
C ALA A 83 -9.52 -23.96 -23.91
N LEU A 84 -9.09 -22.95 -24.67
CA LEU A 84 -7.74 -22.39 -24.60
C LEU A 84 -7.67 -21.30 -23.55
N GLY A 85 -6.79 -21.44 -22.60
CA GLY A 85 -6.54 -20.44 -21.55
C GLY A 85 -6.03 -21.06 -20.27
N PRO A 86 -5.55 -20.23 -19.33
CA PRO A 86 -5.13 -20.68 -18.02
C PRO A 86 -6.36 -20.87 -17.12
N PHE A 87 -6.97 -22.03 -17.18
CA PHE A 87 -8.05 -22.40 -16.27
C PHE A 87 -7.48 -22.88 -14.96
N GLN A 88 -7.95 -22.31 -13.87
CA GLN A 88 -7.62 -22.78 -12.54
C GLN A 88 -8.15 -24.20 -12.33
N VAL A 89 -7.26 -25.10 -11.93
CA VAL A 89 -7.58 -26.49 -11.67
C VAL A 89 -8.31 -26.59 -10.34
N ILE A 90 -9.59 -26.89 -10.38
CA ILE A 90 -10.44 -27.08 -9.20
C ILE A 90 -11.25 -28.37 -9.32
N GLU A 91 -11.57 -28.96 -8.18
CA GLU A 91 -12.29 -30.23 -8.12
C GLU A 91 -13.67 -30.20 -8.81
N SER A 92 -14.44 -29.12 -8.60
CA SER A 92 -15.77 -29.00 -9.19
C SER A 92 -15.76 -29.06 -10.72
N ARG A 93 -14.74 -28.44 -11.36
CA ARG A 93 -14.56 -28.51 -12.80
C ARG A 93 -14.07 -29.91 -13.23
N ASN A 94 -13.12 -30.50 -12.48
CA ASN A 94 -12.56 -31.80 -12.82
C ASN A 94 -13.58 -32.93 -12.82
N GLN A 95 -14.71 -32.77 -12.13
CA GLN A 95 -15.82 -33.73 -12.18
C GLN A 95 -16.49 -33.77 -13.55
N VAL A 96 -16.52 -32.65 -14.29
CA VAL A 96 -17.30 -32.52 -15.53
C VAL A 96 -16.45 -32.39 -16.80
N ILE A 97 -15.22 -32.00 -16.68
CA ILE A 97 -14.23 -31.78 -17.77
C ILE A 97 -12.90 -32.44 -17.42
N ASP A 98 -12.03 -32.64 -18.41
CA ASP A 98 -10.64 -33.03 -18.18
C ASP A 98 -9.68 -31.84 -18.34
N PHE A 99 -8.71 -31.79 -17.43
CA PHE A 99 -7.63 -30.83 -17.52
C PHE A 99 -6.42 -31.40 -18.26
N SER A 100 -5.72 -30.54 -19.00
CA SER A 100 -4.39 -30.87 -19.48
C SER A 100 -3.38 -30.93 -18.34
N THR A 101 -2.14 -31.35 -18.61
CA THR A 101 -1.04 -31.13 -17.69
C THR A 101 -0.98 -29.64 -17.35
N PRO A 102 -0.88 -29.26 -16.05
CA PRO A 102 -0.72 -27.86 -15.66
C PRO A 102 0.54 -27.25 -16.27
N PHE A 103 0.42 -26.07 -16.82
CA PHE A 103 1.51 -25.38 -17.49
C PHE A 103 1.95 -24.08 -16.82
N PHE A 104 1.16 -23.61 -15.87
CA PHE A 104 1.46 -22.39 -15.13
C PHE A 104 1.05 -22.55 -13.67
N PHE A 105 1.89 -22.01 -12.77
CA PHE A 105 1.69 -22.05 -11.33
C PHE A 105 1.80 -20.63 -10.79
N ASP A 106 0.87 -20.25 -9.95
CA ASP A 106 0.85 -18.93 -9.34
C ASP A 106 0.28 -19.01 -7.92
N THR A 107 0.18 -17.90 -7.25
CA THR A 107 -0.42 -17.76 -5.92
C THR A 107 -1.33 -16.55 -5.89
N LEU A 108 -2.42 -16.63 -5.15
CA LEU A 108 -3.26 -15.46 -4.89
C LEU A 108 -2.63 -14.54 -3.86
N SER A 109 -2.83 -13.24 -4.05
CA SER A 109 -2.41 -12.20 -3.11
C SER A 109 -3.35 -11.01 -3.19
N PHE A 110 -3.10 -10.00 -2.36
CA PHE A 110 -3.83 -8.74 -2.41
C PHE A 110 -3.07 -7.72 -3.25
N MET A 111 -3.76 -7.10 -4.18
CA MET A 111 -3.32 -5.88 -4.85
C MET A 111 -4.00 -4.70 -4.17
N VAL A 112 -3.20 -3.75 -3.71
CA VAL A 112 -3.67 -2.60 -2.93
C VAL A 112 -2.99 -1.34 -3.44
N ALA A 113 -3.70 -0.21 -3.35
CA ALA A 113 -3.07 1.07 -3.62
C ALA A 113 -2.06 1.43 -2.54
N ARG A 114 -0.96 2.03 -2.96
CA ARG A 114 -0.04 2.68 -2.03
C ARG A 114 -0.74 3.86 -1.38
N GLY A 115 -0.49 4.05 -0.10
CA GLY A 115 -0.90 5.26 0.58
C GLY A 115 -0.29 6.47 -0.14
N SER A 116 -1.04 7.57 -0.22
CA SER A 116 -0.44 8.87 -0.58
C SER A 116 0.63 9.21 0.46
N ASP A 117 1.69 9.87 0.01
CA ASP A 117 2.66 10.51 0.92
C ASP A 117 1.89 11.33 1.94
N LYS A 118 1.74 10.80 3.13
CA LYS A 118 1.23 11.60 4.25
C LYS A 118 2.39 12.43 4.75
N ILE A 119 2.39 13.69 4.35
CA ILE A 119 3.26 14.68 4.97
C ILE A 119 2.76 14.86 6.39
N ASP A 120 3.55 14.38 7.36
CA ASP A 120 3.24 14.58 8.76
C ASP A 120 3.74 15.97 9.18
N PRO A 121 2.82 16.93 9.47
CA PRO A 121 3.20 18.27 9.88
C PRO A 121 3.97 18.31 11.21
N TRP A 122 3.91 17.22 12.00
CA TRP A 122 4.61 17.04 13.26
C TRP A 122 5.90 16.21 13.14
N GLY A 123 6.34 15.92 11.91
CA GLY A 123 7.54 15.15 11.62
C GLY A 123 8.80 15.68 12.30
N PHE A 124 8.86 16.98 12.61
CA PHE A 124 9.97 17.58 13.37
C PHE A 124 10.03 17.12 14.84
N LEU A 125 8.96 16.54 15.42
CA LEU A 125 9.00 15.95 16.76
C LEU A 125 9.48 14.49 16.75
N MET A 126 9.45 13.82 15.60
CA MET A 126 9.80 12.41 15.46
C MET A 126 11.28 12.07 15.65
N PRO A 127 12.29 12.98 15.47
CA PRO A 127 13.68 12.62 15.71
C PRO A 127 13.95 12.03 17.08
N PHE A 128 13.13 12.36 18.09
CA PHE A 128 13.18 11.77 19.42
C PHE A 128 11.88 11.09 19.81
N ASN A 129 12.01 9.95 20.51
CA ASN A 129 10.89 9.26 21.11
C ASN A 129 10.28 10.16 22.23
N PRO A 130 8.96 10.10 22.50
CA PRO A 130 8.31 10.82 23.60
C PRO A 130 9.01 10.68 24.95
N ASN A 131 9.60 9.52 25.25
CA ASN A 131 10.36 9.30 26.47
C ASN A 131 11.62 10.19 26.57
N VAL A 132 12.29 10.45 25.43
CA VAL A 132 13.48 11.32 25.38
C VAL A 132 13.08 12.78 25.60
N TRP A 133 11.96 13.22 25.00
CA TRP A 133 11.40 14.55 25.26
C TRP A 133 11.02 14.71 26.73
N GLY A 134 10.35 13.71 27.33
CA GLY A 134 10.01 13.71 28.76
C GLY A 134 11.25 13.80 29.66
N ALA A 135 12.28 13.01 29.39
CA ALA A 135 13.55 13.04 30.11
C ALA A 135 14.25 14.40 29.98
N PHE A 136 14.26 14.99 28.79
CA PHE A 136 14.83 16.31 28.54
C PHE A 136 14.17 17.39 29.41
N PHE A 137 12.84 17.49 29.41
CA PHE A 137 12.12 18.47 30.23
C PHE A 137 12.27 18.23 31.73
N LEU A 138 12.34 16.96 32.16
CA LEU A 138 12.57 16.61 33.55
C LEU A 138 13.97 17.00 34.02
N CYS A 139 15.00 16.75 33.18
CA CYS A 139 16.37 17.20 33.46
C CYS A 139 16.48 18.72 33.52
N LEU A 140 15.82 19.43 32.57
CA LEU A 140 15.78 20.89 32.57
C LEU A 140 15.17 21.43 33.87
N LEU A 141 14.03 20.87 34.28
CA LEU A 141 13.35 21.26 35.51
C LEU A 141 14.24 21.00 36.73
N ALA A 142 14.85 19.81 36.82
CA ALA A 142 15.71 19.42 37.95
C ALA A 142 16.92 20.36 38.07
N ILE A 143 17.57 20.70 36.97
CA ILE A 143 18.71 21.64 36.94
C ILE A 143 18.28 23.04 37.32
N CYS A 144 17.14 23.53 36.84
CA CYS A 144 16.59 24.83 37.22
C CYS A 144 16.29 24.89 38.73
N LEU A 145 15.68 23.85 39.29
CA LEU A 145 15.38 23.76 40.71
C LEU A 145 16.67 23.70 41.56
N ALA A 146 17.66 22.90 41.16
CA ALA A 146 18.94 22.80 41.85
C ALA A 146 19.67 24.16 41.87
N HIS A 147 19.72 24.83 40.71
CA HIS A 147 20.31 26.18 40.68
C HIS A 147 19.55 27.17 41.54
N PHE A 148 18.22 27.18 41.47
CA PHE A 148 17.37 28.08 42.25
C PHE A 148 17.52 27.85 43.75
N ALA A 149 17.57 26.59 44.20
CA ALA A 149 17.80 26.24 45.61
C ALA A 149 19.17 26.74 46.09
N CYS A 150 20.25 26.54 45.32
CA CYS A 150 21.57 27.05 45.64
C CYS A 150 21.65 28.60 45.62
N ASP A 151 20.88 29.27 44.78
CA ASP A 151 20.82 30.72 44.78
C ASP A 151 20.05 31.29 45.95
N LEU A 152 19.00 30.64 46.41
CA LEU A 152 18.23 31.01 47.63
C LEU A 152 19.06 30.95 48.90
N THR A 153 19.99 30.01 49.02
CA THR A 153 20.86 29.89 50.22
C THR A 153 21.86 31.02 50.35
N GLN A 154 22.14 31.74 49.24
CA GLN A 154 23.19 32.77 49.20
C GLN A 154 22.66 34.20 49.08
N ASN A 155 21.43 34.39 48.67
CA ASN A 155 20.82 35.69 48.45
C ASN A 155 19.45 35.78 49.16
N PRO A 156 19.12 36.93 49.79
CA PRO A 156 17.84 37.11 50.47
C PRO A 156 16.66 37.00 49.51
N PRO A 157 15.51 36.57 49.95
CA PRO A 157 14.31 36.31 49.14
C PRO A 157 13.68 37.65 48.67
N THR A 158 14.05 38.11 47.48
CA THR A 158 13.41 39.24 46.81
C THR A 158 12.89 38.77 45.44
N ASN A 159 11.62 39.01 45.12
CA ASN A 159 10.98 38.70 43.83
C ASN A 159 11.30 37.29 43.27
N LEU A 160 10.92 36.23 44.01
CA LEU A 160 11.22 34.82 43.70
C LEU A 160 10.82 34.43 42.28
N ALA A 161 9.62 34.86 41.81
CA ALA A 161 9.11 34.50 40.50
C ALA A 161 9.99 35.04 39.37
N HIS A 162 10.42 36.28 39.47
CA HIS A 162 11.30 36.90 38.46
C HIS A 162 12.69 36.23 38.45
N ARG A 163 13.24 35.88 39.61
CA ARG A 163 14.53 35.16 39.71
C ARG A 163 14.46 33.78 39.10
N PHE A 164 13.40 32.99 39.47
CA PHE A 164 13.19 31.67 38.88
C PHE A 164 13.05 31.75 37.36
N GLY A 165 12.24 32.68 36.83
CA GLY A 165 12.11 32.90 35.40
C GLY A 165 13.43 33.21 34.71
N SER A 166 14.28 34.02 35.34
CA SER A 166 15.62 34.32 34.86
C SER A 166 16.54 33.09 34.79
N VAL A 167 16.47 32.21 35.79
CA VAL A 167 17.22 30.95 35.80
C VAL A 167 16.73 30.03 34.69
N VAL A 168 15.43 29.84 34.52
CA VAL A 168 14.84 29.02 33.44
C VAL A 168 15.31 29.53 32.06
N MET A 169 15.28 30.85 31.85
CA MET A 169 15.76 31.45 30.58
C MET A 169 17.24 31.21 30.34
N ASP A 170 18.08 31.23 31.37
CA ASP A 170 19.52 30.95 31.21
C ASP A 170 19.80 29.49 30.85
N TYR A 171 18.98 28.50 31.32
CA TYR A 171 19.13 27.08 30.99
C TYR A 171 18.44 26.65 29.70
N ILE A 172 17.47 27.43 29.17
CA ILE A 172 16.85 27.16 27.85
C ILE A 172 17.78 27.60 26.71
N ARG A 173 18.70 28.57 26.92
CA ARG A 173 19.57 29.11 25.88
C ARG A 173 20.52 28.10 25.23
N PRO A 174 21.25 27.23 25.97
CA PRO A 174 22.15 26.25 25.36
C PRO A 174 21.46 25.30 24.38
N PRO A 175 20.30 24.70 24.70
CA PRO A 175 19.52 23.91 23.73
C PRO A 175 19.07 24.70 22.49
N MET A 176 18.91 26.03 22.61
CA MET A 176 18.56 26.92 21.49
C MET A 176 19.80 27.47 20.75
N ASN A 177 20.99 26.91 20.98
CA ASN A 177 22.27 27.39 20.43
C ASN A 177 22.56 28.86 20.74
N GLN A 178 22.08 29.39 21.89
CA GLN A 178 22.29 30.76 22.30
C GLN A 178 23.33 30.88 23.41
N ALA A 179 24.14 31.91 23.33
CA ALA A 179 25.12 32.22 24.36
C ALA A 179 24.46 32.64 25.68
N ILE A 180 25.06 32.25 26.80
CA ILE A 180 24.62 32.63 28.14
C ILE A 180 25.07 34.07 28.40
N ARG A 181 24.13 34.95 28.81
CA ARG A 181 24.42 36.39 29.00
C ARG A 181 25.15 36.70 30.30
N LYS A 182 24.92 35.92 31.37
CA LYS A 182 25.45 36.19 32.70
C LYS A 182 26.86 35.61 32.86
N LYS A 183 27.79 36.42 33.41
CA LYS A 183 29.10 35.92 33.83
C LYS A 183 28.93 34.95 34.99
N VAL A 184 29.45 33.73 34.80
CA VAL A 184 29.47 32.69 35.85
C VAL A 184 30.57 33.02 36.83
N THR A 185 30.21 33.63 37.94
CA THR A 185 31.16 34.07 38.98
C THR A 185 31.37 33.01 40.07
N LYS A 186 30.40 32.13 40.29
CA LYS A 186 30.40 31.17 41.39
C LYS A 186 30.97 29.82 40.95
N ASN A 187 31.84 29.21 41.76
CA ASN A 187 32.54 27.96 41.39
C ASN A 187 31.60 26.75 41.26
N TRP A 188 30.50 26.66 42.06
CA TRP A 188 29.54 25.57 41.96
C TRP A 188 28.68 25.65 40.72
N HIS A 189 28.47 26.83 40.16
CA HIS A 189 27.62 27.00 38.97
C HIS A 189 28.33 26.52 37.69
N ARG A 190 29.67 26.59 37.64
CA ARG A 190 30.45 26.20 36.46
C ARG A 190 30.27 24.74 36.07
N PRO A 191 30.42 23.73 36.96
CA PRO A 191 30.24 22.34 36.60
C PRO A 191 28.77 22.02 36.26
N LEU A 192 27.81 22.63 36.97
CA LEU A 192 26.37 22.42 36.68
C LEU A 192 26.00 22.89 35.28
N LEU A 193 26.46 24.11 34.93
CA LEU A 193 26.22 24.68 33.61
C LEU A 193 27.02 23.94 32.52
N GLY A 194 28.28 23.56 32.82
CA GLY A 194 29.12 22.81 31.90
C GLY A 194 28.55 21.45 31.52
N SER A 195 28.07 20.70 32.50
CA SER A 195 27.42 19.39 32.23
C SER A 195 26.15 19.55 31.39
N TRP A 196 25.33 20.58 31.67
CA TRP A 196 24.13 20.88 30.91
C TRP A 196 24.44 21.30 29.46
N THR A 197 25.45 22.15 29.27
CA THR A 197 25.82 22.56 27.90
C THR A 197 26.36 21.41 27.06
N ILE A 198 27.12 20.47 27.64
CA ILE A 198 27.58 19.25 26.99
C ILE A 198 26.40 18.39 26.59
N LEU A 199 25.45 18.15 27.52
CA LEU A 199 24.24 17.36 27.26
C LEU A 199 23.41 18.00 26.12
N ALA A 200 23.18 19.33 26.20
CA ALA A 200 22.45 20.07 25.19
C ALA A 200 23.12 20.00 23.80
N LEU A 201 24.44 20.07 23.74
CA LEU A 201 25.21 19.93 22.50
C LEU A 201 25.05 18.54 21.87
N LEU A 202 25.17 17.48 22.67
CA LEU A 202 24.97 16.10 22.20
C LEU A 202 23.54 15.87 21.69
N LEU A 203 22.55 16.39 22.40
CA LEU A 203 21.15 16.29 21.97
C LEU A 203 20.90 17.06 20.67
N ASN A 204 21.47 18.27 20.52
CA ASN A 204 21.34 19.06 19.29
C ASN A 204 21.91 18.31 18.09
N PHE A 205 23.13 17.77 18.18
CA PHE A 205 23.72 17.00 17.07
C PHE A 205 22.92 15.74 16.74
N SER A 206 22.44 15.03 17.76
CA SER A 206 21.57 13.85 17.56
C SER A 206 20.25 14.25 16.90
N TYR A 207 19.64 15.34 17.32
CA TYR A 207 18.39 15.85 16.73
C TYR A 207 18.59 16.25 15.27
N GLU A 208 19.60 17.06 14.96
CA GLU A 208 19.89 17.48 13.58
C GLU A 208 20.20 16.29 12.65
N GLY A 209 20.99 15.34 13.13
CA GLY A 209 21.34 14.14 12.35
C GLY A 209 20.11 13.28 12.03
N ASN A 210 19.29 13.00 13.05
CA ASN A 210 18.05 12.24 12.86
C ASN A 210 17.02 12.98 12.02
N LEU A 211 16.87 14.29 12.23
CA LEU A 211 15.94 15.11 11.45
C LEU A 211 16.31 15.10 9.96
N ARG A 212 17.60 15.28 9.63
CA ARG A 212 18.06 15.22 8.23
C ARG A 212 17.78 13.86 7.60
N SER A 213 18.01 12.77 8.34
CA SER A 213 17.70 11.42 7.88
C SER A 213 16.21 11.20 7.66
N LEU A 214 15.35 11.60 8.59
CA LEU A 214 13.90 11.46 8.49
C LEU A 214 13.30 12.32 7.37
N MET A 215 13.84 13.50 7.14
CA MET A 215 13.38 14.37 6.04
C MET A 215 13.85 13.89 4.67
N ALA A 216 14.95 13.13 4.59
CA ALA A 216 15.43 12.53 3.34
C ALA A 216 14.65 11.27 2.94
N LEU A 217 13.97 10.62 3.89
CA LEU A 217 13.27 9.37 3.69
C LEU A 217 11.76 9.57 3.88
N ARG A 218 10.99 9.49 2.79
CA ARG A 218 9.53 9.44 2.87
C ARG A 218 9.09 7.97 2.99
N TYR A 219 8.38 7.66 4.04
CA TYR A 219 7.79 6.35 4.25
C TYR A 219 6.41 6.28 3.57
N ILE A 220 6.25 5.35 2.65
CA ILE A 220 4.95 5.03 2.08
C ILE A 220 4.38 3.84 2.85
N PRO A 221 3.32 4.03 3.63
CA PRO A 221 2.74 2.94 4.39
C PRO A 221 2.10 1.91 3.45
N HIS A 222 2.40 0.64 3.68
CA HIS A 222 1.73 -0.50 3.07
C HIS A 222 0.81 -1.14 4.11
N PRO A 223 -0.41 -0.66 4.28
CA PRO A 223 -1.25 -1.02 5.42
C PRO A 223 -1.77 -2.45 5.38
N ILE A 224 -1.83 -3.09 4.19
CA ILE A 224 -2.33 -4.45 4.00
C ILE A 224 -1.19 -5.33 3.54
N GLN A 225 -0.69 -6.19 4.42
CA GLN A 225 0.40 -7.12 4.13
C GLN A 225 0.00 -8.58 4.34
N THR A 226 -1.03 -8.81 5.16
CA THR A 226 -1.51 -10.12 5.57
C THR A 226 -3.02 -10.25 5.33
N VAL A 227 -3.52 -11.49 5.34
CA VAL A 227 -4.98 -11.76 5.30
C VAL A 227 -5.67 -11.13 6.50
N ARG A 228 -5.01 -11.13 7.67
CA ARG A 228 -5.55 -10.52 8.88
C ARG A 228 -5.73 -9.01 8.73
N ASP A 229 -4.77 -8.30 8.14
CA ASP A 229 -4.91 -6.86 7.87
C ASP A 229 -6.11 -6.57 6.98
N ALA A 230 -6.35 -7.44 5.98
CA ALA A 230 -7.49 -7.31 5.08
C ALA A 230 -8.84 -7.56 5.78
N ILE A 231 -8.87 -8.47 6.76
CA ILE A 231 -10.04 -8.73 7.62
C ILE A 231 -10.33 -7.52 8.52
N GLU A 232 -9.31 -6.98 9.16
CA GLU A 232 -9.42 -5.83 10.08
C GLU A 232 -9.83 -4.53 9.35
N ALA A 233 -9.47 -4.40 8.08
CA ALA A 233 -9.85 -3.26 7.24
C ALA A 233 -11.31 -3.35 6.75
N THR A 234 -12.27 -3.44 7.65
CA THR A 234 -13.71 -3.69 7.36
C THR A 234 -14.37 -2.61 6.49
N ASN A 235 -13.85 -1.39 6.50
CA ASN A 235 -14.35 -0.26 5.70
C ASN A 235 -13.91 -0.32 4.23
N ARG A 236 -13.01 -1.24 3.86
CA ARG A 236 -12.53 -1.39 2.49
C ARG A 236 -13.30 -2.48 1.76
N LYS A 237 -13.68 -2.23 0.51
CA LYS A 237 -14.30 -3.23 -0.36
C LYS A 237 -13.27 -4.25 -0.85
N LEU A 238 -13.72 -5.49 -1.06
CA LEU A 238 -12.94 -6.57 -1.64
C LEU A 238 -13.36 -6.72 -3.10
N ILE A 239 -12.45 -6.45 -4.03
CA ILE A 239 -12.71 -6.61 -5.46
C ILE A 239 -12.28 -8.00 -5.86
N ILE A 240 -13.21 -8.76 -6.43
CA ILE A 240 -12.99 -10.08 -6.98
C ILE A 240 -13.45 -10.12 -8.44
N GLU A 241 -12.89 -11.02 -9.20
CA GLU A 241 -13.36 -11.23 -10.56
C GLU A 241 -14.68 -11.97 -10.59
N HIS A 242 -15.61 -11.47 -11.41
CA HIS A 242 -16.94 -12.06 -11.59
C HIS A 242 -16.88 -13.45 -12.19
N ARG A 243 -17.57 -14.40 -11.57
CA ARG A 243 -17.67 -15.80 -12.03
C ARG A 243 -16.32 -16.52 -12.20
N THR A 244 -15.43 -16.30 -11.24
CA THR A 244 -14.20 -17.10 -11.10
C THR A 244 -14.36 -18.22 -10.08
N SER A 245 -13.40 -19.13 -10.12
CA SER A 245 -13.31 -20.23 -9.13
C SER A 245 -12.86 -19.76 -7.73
N PHE A 246 -12.49 -18.51 -7.56
CA PHE A 246 -11.99 -17.98 -6.29
C PHE A 246 -12.99 -18.14 -5.14
N THR A 247 -14.24 -17.72 -5.37
CA THR A 247 -15.32 -17.86 -4.36
C THR A 247 -15.66 -19.31 -4.05
N ASP A 248 -15.53 -20.22 -5.04
CA ASP A 248 -15.73 -21.66 -4.83
C ASP A 248 -14.61 -22.25 -3.95
N ILE A 249 -13.37 -21.83 -4.16
CA ILE A 249 -12.22 -22.27 -3.36
C ILE A 249 -12.35 -21.78 -1.93
N LEU A 250 -12.58 -20.46 -1.72
CA LEU A 250 -12.73 -19.90 -0.38
C LEU A 250 -13.91 -20.53 0.38
N GLY A 251 -15.03 -20.73 -0.31
CA GLY A 251 -16.22 -21.34 0.28
C GLY A 251 -16.02 -22.77 0.81
N ARG A 252 -14.99 -23.50 0.33
CA ARG A 252 -14.64 -24.85 0.76
C ARG A 252 -13.67 -24.90 1.93
N ILE A 253 -13.04 -23.79 2.28
CA ILE A 253 -12.13 -23.70 3.43
C ILE A 253 -12.99 -23.78 4.71
N PRO A 254 -12.75 -24.76 5.60
CA PRO A 254 -13.64 -25.01 6.73
C PRO A 254 -13.52 -23.95 7.83
N SER A 255 -12.33 -23.37 8.06
CA SER A 255 -12.07 -22.44 9.15
C SER A 255 -10.79 -21.63 8.89
N GLY A 256 -10.56 -20.58 9.70
CA GLY A 256 -9.38 -19.74 9.64
C GLY A 256 -9.62 -18.36 9.00
N ASP A 257 -8.56 -17.59 8.86
CA ASP A 257 -8.64 -16.20 8.40
C ASP A 257 -9.22 -16.08 6.97
N LEU A 258 -8.88 -16.99 6.07
CA LEU A 258 -9.44 -17.01 4.72
C LEU A 258 -10.95 -17.26 4.71
N ARG A 259 -11.46 -18.09 5.61
CA ARG A 259 -12.90 -18.31 5.76
C ARG A 259 -13.59 -17.05 6.28
N ASN A 260 -13.01 -16.40 7.28
CA ASN A 260 -13.52 -15.14 7.82
C ASN A 260 -13.56 -14.04 6.75
N LEU A 261 -12.54 -13.99 5.88
CA LEU A 261 -12.49 -13.05 4.76
C LEU A 261 -13.63 -13.29 3.77
N ASP A 262 -13.90 -14.55 3.42
CA ASP A 262 -14.98 -14.95 2.53
C ASP A 262 -16.37 -14.62 3.13
N ASP A 263 -16.57 -14.91 4.40
CA ASP A 263 -17.82 -14.61 5.10
C ASP A 263 -18.09 -13.10 5.14
N GLN A 264 -17.07 -12.29 5.42
CA GLN A 264 -17.18 -10.82 5.31
C GLN A 264 -17.41 -10.35 3.86
N GLY A 265 -16.81 -11.01 2.89
CA GLY A 265 -17.04 -10.76 1.48
C GLY A 265 -18.51 -10.96 1.10
N LYS A 266 -19.07 -12.10 1.45
CA LYS A 266 -20.48 -12.47 1.24
C LYS A 266 -21.45 -11.58 2.00
N ALA A 267 -21.05 -11.03 3.15
CA ALA A 267 -21.82 -10.05 3.92
C ALA A 267 -21.92 -8.66 3.24
N GLY A 268 -21.45 -8.51 1.99
CA GLY A 268 -21.59 -7.30 1.18
C GLY A 268 -20.31 -6.47 0.98
N ARG A 269 -19.13 -7.03 1.31
CA ARG A 269 -17.84 -6.41 0.99
C ARG A 269 -17.36 -6.74 -0.42
N TYR A 270 -17.83 -7.83 -1.04
CA TYR A 270 -17.44 -8.17 -2.40
C TYR A 270 -18.00 -7.18 -3.42
N VAL A 271 -17.15 -6.82 -4.35
CA VAL A 271 -17.49 -6.08 -5.58
C VAL A 271 -17.02 -6.92 -6.74
N ASP A 272 -17.98 -7.39 -7.54
CA ASP A 272 -17.70 -8.21 -8.70
C ASP A 272 -17.12 -7.38 -9.85
N LEU A 273 -15.96 -7.79 -10.32
CA LEU A 273 -15.27 -7.20 -11.46
C LEU A 273 -15.57 -8.03 -12.71
N LYS A 274 -16.08 -7.40 -13.76
CA LYS A 274 -16.15 -8.04 -15.07
C LYS A 274 -14.79 -7.93 -15.75
N MET A 275 -14.29 -9.02 -16.33
CA MET A 275 -13.01 -9.10 -17.04
C MET A 275 -12.78 -7.94 -18.05
N ARG A 276 -13.86 -7.50 -18.72
CA ARG A 276 -13.85 -6.43 -19.72
C ARG A 276 -13.56 -5.04 -19.14
N ASP A 277 -13.87 -4.83 -17.86
CA ASP A 277 -13.87 -3.50 -17.25
C ASP A 277 -12.66 -3.28 -16.32
N PHE A 278 -11.62 -4.14 -16.43
CA PHE A 278 -10.51 -4.14 -15.48
C PHE A 278 -9.85 -2.76 -15.30
N MET A 279 -9.59 -2.06 -16.41
CA MET A 279 -9.02 -0.71 -16.36
C MET A 279 -9.90 0.31 -15.65
N SER A 280 -11.22 0.13 -15.64
CA SER A 280 -12.16 1.04 -14.99
C SER A 280 -12.09 0.94 -13.44
N TYR A 281 -11.48 -0.12 -12.90
CA TYR A 281 -11.40 -0.37 -11.46
C TYR A 281 -10.15 0.19 -10.78
N TYR A 282 -9.15 0.61 -11.53
CA TYR A 282 -7.98 1.27 -10.95
C TYR A 282 -8.33 2.47 -10.05
N PRO A 283 -9.26 3.35 -10.43
CA PRO A 283 -9.70 4.42 -9.54
C PRO A 283 -10.33 3.91 -8.25
N LEU A 284 -11.07 2.78 -8.28
CA LEU A 284 -11.64 2.18 -7.07
C LEU A 284 -10.58 1.69 -6.10
N VAL A 285 -9.53 1.07 -6.62
CA VAL A 285 -8.40 0.61 -5.79
C VAL A 285 -7.59 1.81 -5.29
N ARG A 286 -7.26 2.76 -6.17
CA ARG A 286 -6.42 3.91 -5.86
C ARG A 286 -7.11 4.91 -4.94
N ASP A 287 -8.32 5.35 -5.29
CA ASP A 287 -8.95 6.50 -4.65
C ASP A 287 -9.85 6.07 -3.47
N LYS A 288 -10.51 4.92 -3.58
CA LYS A 288 -11.37 4.36 -2.52
C LYS A 288 -10.65 3.37 -1.60
N GLY A 289 -9.39 3.04 -1.91
CA GLY A 289 -8.58 2.14 -1.09
C GLY A 289 -9.13 0.70 -1.05
N SER A 290 -9.87 0.26 -2.07
CA SER A 290 -10.36 -1.11 -2.15
C SER A 290 -9.21 -2.11 -2.27
N ILE A 291 -9.42 -3.33 -1.79
CA ILE A 291 -8.45 -4.43 -1.83
C ILE A 291 -8.86 -5.34 -2.98
N GLN A 292 -7.99 -5.57 -3.93
CA GLN A 292 -8.25 -6.51 -5.01
C GLN A 292 -7.56 -7.84 -4.72
N ILE A 293 -8.27 -8.94 -4.94
CA ILE A 293 -7.78 -10.31 -4.78
C ILE A 293 -7.51 -10.88 -6.17
N PHE A 294 -6.25 -11.20 -6.45
CA PHE A 294 -5.83 -11.67 -7.76
C PHE A 294 -4.55 -12.51 -7.71
N ASP A 295 -4.22 -13.17 -8.82
CA ASP A 295 -2.92 -13.84 -8.94
C ASP A 295 -1.79 -12.83 -8.97
N VAL A 296 -0.65 -13.22 -8.39
CA VAL A 296 0.55 -12.38 -8.32
C VAL A 296 1.04 -11.99 -9.71
N THR A 297 1.15 -12.95 -10.64
CA THR A 297 1.64 -12.68 -11.99
C THR A 297 0.69 -11.77 -12.76
N THR A 298 -0.62 -12.01 -12.70
CA THR A 298 -1.61 -11.15 -13.34
C THR A 298 -1.54 -9.72 -12.78
N SER A 299 -1.40 -9.58 -11.45
CA SER A 299 -1.22 -8.26 -10.82
C SER A 299 0.03 -7.54 -11.31
N LEU A 300 1.15 -8.26 -11.47
CA LEU A 300 2.39 -7.69 -12.01
C LEU A 300 2.25 -7.24 -13.47
N LEU A 301 1.54 -8.00 -14.30
CA LEU A 301 1.26 -7.62 -15.67
C LEU A 301 0.43 -6.33 -15.76
N TYR A 302 -0.57 -6.20 -14.91
CA TYR A 302 -1.36 -4.97 -14.80
C TYR A 302 -0.54 -3.78 -14.29
N PHE A 303 0.36 -3.97 -13.33
CA PHE A 303 1.27 -2.90 -12.90
C PHE A 303 2.17 -2.43 -14.02
N SER A 304 2.68 -3.36 -14.83
CA SER A 304 3.50 -3.08 -16.00
C SER A 304 2.75 -2.23 -17.02
N GLU A 305 1.51 -2.59 -17.32
CA GLU A 305 0.66 -1.86 -18.24
C GLU A 305 0.30 -0.46 -17.69
N TYR A 306 -0.11 -0.38 -16.43
CA TYR A 306 -0.41 0.88 -15.77
C TYR A 306 0.83 1.81 -15.72
N PHE A 307 2.00 1.26 -15.38
CA PHE A 307 3.25 2.01 -15.38
C PHE A 307 3.62 2.50 -16.78
N SER A 308 3.42 1.67 -17.80
CA SER A 308 3.70 2.05 -19.20
C SER A 308 2.83 3.21 -19.68
N MET A 309 1.58 3.30 -19.18
CA MET A 309 0.66 4.40 -19.53
C MET A 309 0.88 5.65 -18.68
N THR A 310 1.21 5.51 -17.39
CA THR A 310 1.19 6.63 -16.44
C THR A 310 2.57 7.04 -15.93
N GLY A 311 3.58 6.17 -16.06
CA GLY A 311 4.91 6.35 -15.45
C GLY A 311 4.91 6.22 -13.91
N ARG A 312 3.82 5.73 -13.29
CA ARG A 312 3.63 5.72 -11.83
C ARG A 312 3.45 4.31 -11.29
N CYS A 313 3.95 4.09 -10.08
CA CYS A 313 3.77 2.85 -9.34
C CYS A 313 2.82 3.09 -8.16
N ASP A 314 1.52 3.25 -8.42
CA ASP A 314 0.50 3.59 -7.42
C ASP A 314 -0.01 2.37 -6.64
N PHE A 315 0.40 1.15 -7.00
CA PHE A 315 -0.05 -0.10 -6.40
C PHE A 315 1.10 -0.94 -5.85
N TYR A 316 0.78 -1.86 -4.95
CA TYR A 316 1.70 -2.89 -4.45
C TYR A 316 0.97 -4.22 -4.25
N ILE A 317 1.74 -5.30 -4.20
CA ILE A 317 1.25 -6.63 -3.84
C ILE A 317 1.62 -6.90 -2.39
N ALA A 318 0.67 -7.43 -1.62
CA ALA A 318 0.90 -7.83 -0.23
C ALA A 318 2.00 -8.90 -0.13
N LYS A 319 2.70 -8.94 1.01
CA LYS A 319 3.76 -9.94 1.24
C LYS A 319 3.21 -11.35 1.36
N GLU A 320 2.07 -11.49 2.03
CA GLU A 320 1.44 -12.78 2.21
C GLU A 320 0.84 -13.25 0.89
N LYS A 321 1.25 -14.46 0.51
CA LYS A 321 0.69 -15.19 -0.61
C LYS A 321 -0.12 -16.34 -0.04
N PHE A 322 -1.37 -16.41 -0.46
CA PHE A 322 -2.28 -17.44 0.00
C PHE A 322 -2.81 -18.22 -1.20
N ILE A 323 -3.24 -19.45 -1.01
CA ILE A 323 -3.81 -20.33 -2.02
C ILE A 323 -2.94 -20.46 -3.28
N PRO A 324 -2.03 -21.43 -3.32
CA PRO A 324 -1.33 -21.79 -4.55
C PRO A 324 -2.33 -22.27 -5.60
N THR A 325 -2.16 -21.79 -6.81
CA THR A 325 -3.06 -22.08 -7.94
C THR A 325 -2.30 -22.74 -9.06
N MET A 326 -2.91 -23.73 -9.69
CA MET A 326 -2.43 -24.42 -10.88
C MET A 326 -3.34 -24.12 -12.06
N TYR A 327 -2.75 -23.85 -13.19
CA TYR A 327 -3.46 -23.49 -14.41
C TYR A 327 -3.22 -24.51 -15.53
N ALA A 328 -4.31 -24.94 -16.15
CA ALA A 328 -4.30 -25.91 -17.24
C ALA A 328 -5.32 -25.55 -18.32
N MET A 329 -5.17 -26.12 -19.50
CA MET A 329 -6.22 -26.08 -20.53
C MET A 329 -7.32 -27.08 -20.19
N VAL A 330 -8.49 -26.87 -20.76
CA VAL A 330 -9.68 -27.71 -20.53
C VAL A 330 -10.04 -28.45 -21.81
N ASN A 331 -10.28 -29.74 -21.67
CA ASN A 331 -10.72 -30.64 -22.72
C ASN A 331 -12.07 -31.28 -22.36
N GLN A 332 -12.77 -31.80 -23.35
CA GLN A 332 -13.93 -32.63 -23.08
C GLN A 332 -13.55 -33.83 -22.22
N LYS A 333 -14.49 -34.29 -21.38
CA LYS A 333 -14.30 -35.47 -20.51
C LYS A 333 -13.99 -36.70 -21.33
N ASN A 334 -12.92 -37.45 -20.97
CA ASN A 334 -12.43 -38.62 -21.66
C ASN A 334 -12.06 -38.39 -23.14
N SER A 335 -11.62 -37.19 -23.50
CA SER A 335 -11.19 -36.89 -24.86
C SER A 335 -9.93 -37.68 -25.23
N PRO A 336 -9.93 -38.39 -26.40
CA PRO A 336 -8.74 -39.09 -26.87
C PRO A 336 -7.56 -38.19 -27.20
N LEU A 337 -7.79 -36.88 -27.36
CA LEU A 337 -6.75 -35.90 -27.62
C LEU A 337 -5.95 -35.52 -26.36
N THR A 338 -6.53 -35.71 -25.17
CA THR A 338 -5.91 -35.30 -23.90
C THR A 338 -4.52 -35.88 -23.68
N PRO A 339 -4.20 -37.15 -23.92
CA PRO A 339 -2.85 -37.69 -23.73
C PRO A 339 -1.82 -37.06 -24.69
N ALA A 340 -2.23 -36.84 -25.96
CA ALA A 340 -1.36 -36.24 -26.97
C ALA A 340 -1.07 -34.76 -26.64
N ILE A 341 -2.07 -33.99 -26.21
CA ILE A 341 -1.94 -32.61 -25.74
C ILE A 341 -1.03 -32.57 -24.53
N ASN A 342 -1.22 -33.45 -23.54
CA ASN A 342 -0.41 -33.49 -22.31
C ASN A 342 1.07 -33.74 -22.61
N ALA A 343 1.40 -34.64 -23.55
CA ALA A 343 2.77 -34.88 -23.94
C ALA A 343 3.47 -33.66 -24.54
N ARG A 344 2.74 -32.81 -25.26
CA ARG A 344 3.26 -31.55 -25.84
C ARG A 344 3.37 -30.44 -24.79
N ILE A 345 2.34 -30.26 -23.99
CA ILE A 345 2.34 -29.26 -22.90
C ILE A 345 3.49 -29.54 -21.92
N ARG A 346 3.72 -30.81 -21.55
CA ARG A 346 4.83 -31.18 -20.67
C ARG A 346 6.17 -30.70 -21.21
N ARG A 347 6.42 -30.86 -22.50
CA ARG A 347 7.67 -30.37 -23.13
C ARG A 347 7.79 -28.85 -23.09
N ILE A 348 6.68 -28.12 -23.29
CA ILE A 348 6.66 -26.66 -23.18
C ILE A 348 6.97 -26.21 -21.75
N VAL A 349 6.45 -26.92 -20.74
CA VAL A 349 6.71 -26.62 -19.33
C VAL A 349 8.15 -26.94 -18.95
N GLU A 350 8.64 -28.11 -19.31
CA GLU A 350 10.00 -28.56 -19.01
C GLU A 350 11.08 -27.67 -19.66
N SER A 351 10.79 -27.11 -20.83
CA SER A 351 11.66 -26.14 -21.50
C SER A 351 11.56 -24.72 -20.95
N GLY A 352 10.62 -24.41 -20.05
CA GLY A 352 10.38 -23.08 -19.51
C GLY A 352 9.80 -22.06 -20.49
N LEU A 353 9.42 -22.51 -21.70
CA LEU A 353 8.95 -21.62 -22.78
C LEU A 353 7.70 -20.84 -22.41
N TYR A 354 6.75 -21.43 -21.69
CA TYR A 354 5.54 -20.73 -21.29
C TYR A 354 5.84 -19.52 -20.40
N ASN A 355 6.64 -19.71 -19.36
CA ASN A 355 7.06 -18.61 -18.48
C ASN A 355 7.83 -17.53 -19.25
N TYR A 356 8.72 -17.94 -20.15
CA TYR A 356 9.45 -17.02 -21.00
C TYR A 356 8.50 -16.15 -21.85
N TRP A 357 7.45 -16.72 -22.45
CA TRP A 357 6.48 -15.96 -23.24
C TRP A 357 5.64 -15.02 -22.39
N VAL A 358 5.24 -15.45 -21.18
CA VAL A 358 4.50 -14.58 -20.24
C VAL A 358 5.30 -13.33 -19.92
N PHE A 359 6.57 -13.49 -19.54
CA PHE A 359 7.39 -12.36 -19.10
C PHE A 359 7.99 -11.55 -20.26
N ARG A 360 8.23 -12.15 -21.41
CA ARG A 360 8.73 -11.44 -22.59
C ARG A 360 7.75 -10.40 -23.13
N ASN A 361 6.47 -10.69 -23.07
CA ASN A 361 5.43 -9.78 -23.57
C ASN A 361 5.09 -8.65 -22.60
N SER A 362 5.69 -8.65 -21.41
CA SER A 362 5.43 -7.63 -20.38
C SER A 362 6.58 -6.64 -20.33
N ASN A 363 6.37 -5.48 -20.93
CA ASN A 363 7.32 -4.37 -20.81
C ASN A 363 7.29 -3.83 -19.36
N ASN A 364 8.46 -3.54 -18.79
CA ASN A 364 8.58 -2.88 -17.47
C ASN A 364 7.98 -3.65 -16.27
N ILE A 365 7.80 -4.98 -16.34
CA ILE A 365 7.20 -5.77 -15.26
C ILE A 365 7.95 -5.62 -13.93
N THR A 366 9.27 -5.39 -13.98
CA THR A 366 10.11 -5.22 -12.81
C THR A 366 10.06 -3.82 -12.21
N ALA A 367 9.59 -2.82 -12.98
CA ALA A 367 9.61 -1.42 -12.54
C ALA A 367 8.83 -1.17 -11.26
N CYS A 368 7.66 -1.83 -11.10
CA CYS A 368 6.81 -1.70 -9.92
C CYS A 368 6.73 -2.97 -9.07
N ALA A 369 7.44 -4.04 -9.43
CA ALA A 369 7.34 -5.33 -8.72
C ALA A 369 7.85 -5.26 -7.27
N ASN A 370 8.96 -4.56 -7.05
CA ASN A 370 9.55 -4.35 -5.73
C ASN A 370 9.84 -2.86 -5.53
N PRO A 371 8.82 -2.03 -5.45
CA PRO A 371 9.07 -0.62 -5.23
C PRO A 371 9.65 -0.42 -3.82
N PRO A 372 10.63 0.45 -3.67
CA PRO A 372 11.22 0.74 -2.38
C PRO A 372 10.12 1.22 -1.41
N MET A 373 10.12 0.67 -0.19
CA MET A 373 9.23 1.15 0.90
C MET A 373 9.57 2.59 1.30
N THR A 374 10.82 2.98 1.06
CA THR A 374 11.33 4.33 1.28
C THR A 374 11.71 4.93 -0.06
N ILE A 375 11.03 6.00 -0.45
CA ILE A 375 11.39 6.77 -1.64
C ILE A 375 12.30 7.90 -1.18
N VAL A 376 13.52 7.91 -1.69
CA VAL A 376 14.38 9.10 -1.60
C VAL A 376 13.86 10.10 -2.65
N LEU A 377 12.94 10.94 -2.24
CA LEU A 377 12.46 12.04 -3.06
C LEU A 377 13.34 13.25 -2.78
N MET A 378 14.08 13.67 -3.77
CA MET A 378 14.74 14.99 -3.75
C MET A 378 13.74 16.10 -4.09
N ASP A 379 12.54 16.05 -3.51
CA ASP A 379 11.59 17.14 -3.64
C ASP A 379 11.92 18.23 -2.64
N PRO A 380 11.86 19.51 -3.03
CA PRO A 380 12.06 20.61 -2.10
C PRO A 380 10.99 20.55 -0.99
N ILE A 381 11.42 20.91 0.23
CA ILE A 381 10.54 20.93 1.39
C ILE A 381 9.41 21.94 1.14
N GLY A 382 8.20 21.46 0.95
CA GLY A 382 7.02 22.29 0.75
C GLY A 382 6.46 22.85 2.07
N ILE A 383 5.62 23.88 1.97
CA ILE A 383 4.92 24.50 3.12
C ILE A 383 4.12 23.46 3.90
N GLY A 384 3.57 22.44 3.22
CA GLY A 384 2.86 21.33 3.87
C GLY A 384 3.68 20.53 4.88
N SER A 385 5.02 20.50 4.73
CA SER A 385 5.92 19.77 5.65
C SER A 385 6.26 20.58 6.91
N ILE A 386 6.10 21.89 6.88
CA ILE A 386 6.53 22.80 7.95
C ILE A 386 5.39 23.60 8.59
N TRP A 387 4.14 23.39 8.16
CA TRP A 387 3.03 24.16 8.72
C TRP A 387 2.82 23.92 10.21
N GLY A 388 3.23 22.75 10.74
CA GLY A 388 3.23 22.47 12.19
C GLY A 388 4.12 23.44 12.98
N LEU A 389 5.27 23.88 12.40
CA LEU A 389 6.11 24.92 13.00
C LEU A 389 5.40 26.27 13.01
N ALA A 390 4.66 26.59 11.95
CA ALA A 390 3.87 27.81 11.88
C ALA A 390 2.77 27.85 12.95
N VAL A 391 2.15 26.71 13.25
CA VAL A 391 1.16 26.58 14.34
C VAL A 391 1.80 26.87 15.71
N ILE A 392 2.97 26.30 15.99
CA ILE A 392 3.68 26.55 17.27
C ILE A 392 4.07 28.04 17.37
N TRP A 393 4.59 28.61 16.28
CA TRP A 393 4.96 30.03 16.25
C TRP A 393 3.75 30.93 16.50
N THR A 394 2.64 30.72 15.81
CA THR A 394 1.41 31.50 16.01
C THR A 394 0.83 31.33 17.42
N ALA A 395 0.86 30.12 17.98
CA ALA A 395 0.47 29.87 19.36
C ALA A 395 1.37 30.64 20.35
N GLY A 396 2.68 30.66 20.15
CA GLY A 396 3.61 31.45 20.96
C GLY A 396 3.34 32.96 20.87
N MET A 397 3.07 33.47 19.65
CA MET A 397 2.71 34.88 19.45
C MET A 397 1.39 35.26 20.12
N THR A 398 0.38 34.38 20.10
CA THR A 398 -0.89 34.63 20.79
C THR A 398 -0.72 34.68 22.30
N VAL A 399 0.08 33.77 22.90
CA VAL A 399 0.39 33.78 24.34
C VAL A 399 1.15 35.08 24.70
N ALA A 400 2.12 35.47 23.90
CA ALA A 400 2.86 36.73 24.12
C ALA A 400 1.94 37.96 24.03
N ALA A 401 1.02 37.99 23.07
CA ALA A 401 0.06 39.10 22.94
C ALA A 401 -0.90 39.16 24.16
N ILE A 402 -1.36 38.00 24.66
CA ILE A 402 -2.21 37.92 25.86
C ILE A 402 -1.46 38.43 27.09
N ALA A 403 -0.19 38.01 27.27
CA ALA A 403 0.64 38.48 28.36
C ALA A 403 0.85 39.99 28.29
N PHE A 404 1.17 40.53 27.11
CA PHE A 404 1.37 41.95 26.89
C PHE A 404 0.10 42.78 27.18
N THR A 405 -1.05 42.33 26.71
CA THR A 405 -2.34 42.99 27.00
C THR A 405 -2.69 42.94 28.49
N GLY A 406 -2.37 41.83 29.18
CA GLY A 406 -2.51 41.71 30.63
C GLY A 406 -1.59 42.70 31.40
N GLU A 407 -0.31 42.83 31.01
CA GLU A 407 0.62 43.81 31.59
C GLU A 407 0.14 45.23 31.38
N MET A 408 -0.34 45.55 30.19
CA MET A 408 -0.91 46.87 29.90
C MET A 408 -2.14 47.20 30.76
N ALA A 409 -3.04 46.21 30.92
CA ALA A 409 -4.24 46.37 31.76
C ALA A 409 -3.85 46.62 33.23
N VAL A 410 -2.90 45.85 33.79
CA VAL A 410 -2.39 46.03 35.14
C VAL A 410 -1.71 47.40 35.31
N ALA A 411 -0.90 47.80 34.35
CA ALA A 411 -0.24 49.12 34.36
C ALA A 411 -1.26 50.28 34.31
N TRP A 412 -2.33 50.12 33.55
CA TRP A 412 -3.41 51.09 33.45
C TRP A 412 -4.20 51.21 34.78
N LEU A 413 -4.59 50.08 35.39
CA LEU A 413 -5.27 50.02 36.68
C LEU A 413 -4.39 50.65 37.80
N ASN A 414 -3.10 50.37 37.83
CA ASN A 414 -2.17 50.94 38.81
C ASN A 414 -1.95 52.45 38.61
N ARG A 415 -2.16 52.97 37.42
CA ARG A 415 -2.09 54.39 37.12
C ARG A 415 -3.31 55.15 37.62
N ASP A 416 -4.50 54.54 37.50
CA ASP A 416 -5.76 55.10 38.00
C ASP A 416 -5.77 55.16 39.54
N SER A 417 -5.33 54.11 40.25
CA SER A 417 -5.24 54.08 41.70
C SER A 417 -4.27 55.15 42.27
N ARG A 418 -3.16 55.42 41.56
CA ARG A 418 -2.24 56.51 41.94
C ARG A 418 -2.79 57.93 41.73
N SER A 419 -3.76 58.09 40.81
CA SER A 419 -4.42 59.39 40.56
C SER A 419 -5.49 59.68 41.57
N GLU A 420 -6.03 58.68 42.27
CA GLU A 420 -7.01 58.86 43.37
C GLU A 420 -6.34 59.17 44.70
N ASP A 421 -5.09 58.64 44.97
CA ASP A 421 -4.34 58.93 46.19
C ASP A 421 -3.70 60.35 46.19
N THR A 422 -3.77 61.10 45.08
CA THR A 422 -3.21 62.46 44.95
C THR A 422 -4.28 63.56 44.93
N LYS A 423 -5.55 63.21 45.15
CA LYS A 423 -6.64 64.15 45.39
C LYS A 423 -7.05 64.15 46.85
#